data_295e120c037b839bfaa17c27323f4b93
#
_entry.id   295e120c037b839bfaa17c27323f4b93
#
_cell.length_a   1.000
_cell.length_b   1.000
_cell.length_c   1.000
_cell.angle_alpha   90.00
_cell.angle_beta   90.00
_cell.angle_gamma   90.00
#
_symmetry.space_group_name_H-M   'P 1'
#
loop_
_entity.id
_entity.type
_entity.pdbx_description
1 polymer ?
#
loop_
_entity_poly.entity_id
_entity_poly.type
_entity_poly.pdbx_seq_one_letter_code
_entity_poly.pdbx_strand_id
1 'polypeptide(L)'
;DLIMNSQLIWNLDAQFVFLGAGEARYERALLTLAKARPQHVGVQLDFTDRLEHRLMAGADMFLMPSQYEPCGLTQMRAQRYGSLPIGRRVGGIADTVHDDTTGFLFDEFRPAALDWCISRALTRFADPDAWAMRMDTAMQQDFGWERSAERYAQVYLQAIEIAKSRR
;
A
#
# COMPACT_ATOMS: atom_id res chain seq x y z
N ASP A 1 -8.40 -0.37 12.93
CA ASP A 1 -9.73 -1.02 13.04
C ASP A 1 -9.94 -2.11 11.99
N LEU A 2 -9.76 -1.87 10.67
CA LEU A 2 -10.08 -2.85 9.63
C LEU A 2 -9.34 -4.19 9.83
N ILE A 3 -8.01 -4.15 10.00
CA ILE A 3 -7.19 -5.35 10.20
C ILE A 3 -7.61 -6.10 11.47
N MET A 4 -7.82 -5.38 12.58
CA MET A 4 -8.17 -6.01 13.87
C MET A 4 -9.54 -6.68 13.85
N ASN A 5 -10.47 -6.20 13.02
CA ASN A 5 -11.82 -6.73 12.87
C ASN A 5 -11.99 -7.64 11.64
N SER A 6 -10.90 -7.94 10.91
CA SER A 6 -10.90 -8.90 9.81
C SER A 6 -11.15 -10.32 10.35
N GLN A 7 -12.00 -11.06 9.67
CA GLN A 7 -12.21 -12.48 9.97
C GLN A 7 -11.25 -13.38 9.18
N LEU A 8 -10.72 -12.89 8.08
CA LEU A 8 -9.86 -13.64 7.19
C LEU A 8 -8.40 -13.62 7.65
N ILE A 9 -7.85 -12.41 7.89
CA ILE A 9 -6.40 -12.19 8.09
C ILE A 9 -5.80 -13.16 9.12
N TRP A 10 -6.48 -13.37 10.24
CA TRP A 10 -5.96 -14.19 11.33
C TRP A 10 -6.07 -15.70 11.10
N ASN A 11 -6.71 -16.12 10.01
CA ASN A 11 -6.85 -17.52 9.61
C ASN A 11 -6.01 -17.89 8.38
N LEU A 12 -5.26 -16.92 7.83
CA LEU A 12 -4.36 -17.15 6.71
C LEU A 12 -3.08 -17.86 7.16
N ASP A 13 -2.56 -18.74 6.32
CA ASP A 13 -1.19 -19.25 6.42
C ASP A 13 -0.23 -18.19 5.83
N ALA A 14 -0.04 -17.11 6.57
CA ALA A 14 0.75 -15.97 6.18
C ALA A 14 1.44 -15.35 7.39
N GLN A 15 2.49 -14.60 7.16
CA GLN A 15 3.19 -13.81 8.17
C GLN A 15 2.82 -12.35 8.03
N PHE A 16 2.54 -11.69 9.15
CA PHE A 16 2.21 -10.28 9.23
C PHE A 16 3.24 -9.55 10.06
N VAL A 17 3.81 -8.48 9.51
CA VAL A 17 4.74 -7.62 10.24
C VAL A 17 4.16 -6.22 10.34
N PHE A 18 4.09 -5.70 11.55
CA PHE A 18 3.62 -4.35 11.85
C PHE A 18 4.80 -3.49 12.30
N LEU A 19 4.99 -2.38 11.61
CA LEU A 19 6.04 -1.40 11.92
C LEU A 19 5.41 -0.04 12.19
N GLY A 20 5.71 0.56 13.32
CA GLY A 20 5.32 1.90 13.71
C GLY A 20 4.55 1.97 15.02
N ALA A 21 4.48 3.18 15.56
CA ALA A 21 3.73 3.50 16.77
C ALA A 21 2.35 4.09 16.43
N GLY A 22 1.42 4.01 17.37
CA GLY A 22 0.07 4.52 17.20
C GLY A 22 -0.68 4.67 18.52
N GLU A 23 -1.99 4.53 18.47
CA GLU A 23 -2.79 4.55 19.70
C GLU A 23 -2.49 3.33 20.58
N ALA A 24 -2.29 3.56 21.86
CA ALA A 24 -1.90 2.54 22.83
C ALA A 24 -2.83 1.30 22.85
N ARG A 25 -4.11 1.45 22.48
CA ARG A 25 -5.04 0.32 22.39
C ARG A 25 -4.65 -0.66 21.28
N TYR A 26 -4.22 -0.15 20.11
CA TYR A 26 -3.79 -0.96 18.98
C TYR A 26 -2.40 -1.57 19.21
N GLU A 27 -1.47 -0.79 19.78
CA GLU A 27 -0.15 -1.30 20.13
C GLU A 27 -0.26 -2.49 21.08
N ARG A 28 -1.05 -2.35 22.17
CA ARG A 28 -1.27 -3.45 23.13
C ARG A 28 -1.92 -4.67 22.47
N ALA A 29 -2.91 -4.46 21.61
CA ALA A 29 -3.59 -5.54 20.91
C ALA A 29 -2.63 -6.29 19.97
N LEU A 30 -1.83 -5.60 19.19
CA LEU A 30 -0.84 -6.17 18.28
C LEU A 30 0.28 -6.91 19.05
N LEU A 31 0.81 -6.33 20.12
CA LEU A 31 1.81 -6.98 20.99
C LEU A 31 1.25 -8.25 21.65
N THR A 32 -0.01 -8.23 22.06
CA THR A 32 -0.68 -9.41 22.62
C THR A 32 -0.82 -10.50 21.56
N LEU A 33 -1.20 -10.12 20.34
CA LEU A 33 -1.33 -11.03 19.22
C LEU A 33 0.03 -11.63 18.80
N ALA A 34 1.08 -10.83 18.75
CA ALA A 34 2.44 -11.30 18.46
C ALA A 34 2.93 -12.33 19.50
N LYS A 35 2.63 -12.12 20.78
CA LYS A 35 2.92 -13.11 21.85
C LYS A 35 2.14 -14.40 21.68
N ALA A 36 0.88 -14.32 21.26
CA ALA A 36 0.02 -15.47 21.04
C ALA A 36 0.35 -16.25 19.77
N ARG A 37 0.89 -15.58 18.75
CA ARG A 37 1.20 -16.13 17.42
C ARG A 37 2.60 -15.74 16.92
N PRO A 38 3.67 -16.10 17.62
CA PRO A 38 5.03 -15.59 17.32
C PRO A 38 5.60 -16.05 15.98
N GLN A 39 5.04 -17.10 15.37
CA GLN A 39 5.45 -17.57 14.04
C GLN A 39 4.74 -16.83 12.90
N HIS A 40 3.64 -16.11 13.19
CA HIS A 40 2.80 -15.46 12.19
C HIS A 40 2.75 -13.93 12.32
N VAL A 41 3.06 -13.39 13.51
CA VAL A 41 2.91 -11.96 13.76
C VAL A 41 4.16 -11.38 14.40
N GLY A 42 4.79 -10.43 13.68
CA GLY A 42 5.87 -9.59 14.18
C GLY A 42 5.39 -8.15 14.42
N VAL A 43 5.83 -7.54 15.52
CA VAL A 43 5.51 -6.14 15.83
C VAL A 43 6.77 -5.41 16.25
N GLN A 44 7.05 -4.29 15.59
CA GLN A 44 8.11 -3.37 15.94
C GLN A 44 7.53 -1.95 16.06
N LEU A 45 7.51 -1.40 17.25
CA LEU A 45 6.95 -0.07 17.52
C LEU A 45 7.91 1.06 17.15
N ASP A 46 9.23 0.82 17.25
CA ASP A 46 10.24 1.80 16.89
C ASP A 46 10.42 1.84 15.36
N PHE A 47 9.98 2.93 14.77
CA PHE A 47 10.13 3.15 13.34
C PHE A 47 11.55 3.61 12.99
N THR A 48 12.12 3.00 11.94
CA THR A 48 13.32 3.50 11.27
C THR A 48 13.18 3.31 9.76
N ASP A 49 13.66 4.25 8.95
CA ASP A 49 13.66 4.14 7.49
C ASP A 49 14.35 2.86 7.02
N ARG A 50 15.46 2.50 7.65
CA ARG A 50 16.18 1.25 7.32
C ARG A 50 15.32 0.02 7.47
N LEU A 51 14.51 -0.05 8.53
CA LEU A 51 13.64 -1.21 8.77
C LEU A 51 12.45 -1.20 7.81
N GLU A 52 11.85 -0.04 7.54
CA GLU A 52 10.79 0.10 6.54
C GLU A 52 11.26 -0.44 5.18
N HIS A 53 12.41 0.01 4.69
CA HIS A 53 12.97 -0.45 3.41
C HIS A 53 13.25 -1.96 3.40
N ARG A 54 13.74 -2.52 4.50
CA ARG A 54 13.96 -3.98 4.60
C ARG A 54 12.66 -4.77 4.59
N LEU A 55 11.64 -4.27 5.26
CA LEU A 55 10.32 -4.92 5.25
C LEU A 55 9.69 -4.87 3.86
N MET A 56 9.75 -3.73 3.17
CA MET A 56 9.26 -3.63 1.80
C MET A 56 10.01 -4.58 0.85
N ALA A 57 11.33 -4.69 1.00
CA ALA A 57 12.14 -5.57 0.17
C ALA A 57 11.90 -7.06 0.44
N GLY A 58 11.41 -7.44 1.61
CA GLY A 58 11.17 -8.82 2.00
C GLY A 58 9.70 -9.25 2.04
N ALA A 59 8.77 -8.34 1.80
CA ALA A 59 7.34 -8.63 1.85
C ALA A 59 6.78 -8.82 0.42
N ASP A 60 5.93 -9.81 0.24
CA ASP A 60 5.22 -10.02 -1.02
C ASP A 60 4.12 -8.98 -1.25
N MET A 61 3.49 -8.53 -0.16
CA MET A 61 2.36 -7.61 -0.17
C MET A 61 2.50 -6.55 0.92
N PHE A 62 1.98 -5.36 0.65
CA PHE A 62 2.00 -4.24 1.59
C PHE A 62 0.59 -3.72 1.88
N LEU A 63 0.10 -3.88 3.12
CA LEU A 63 -1.26 -3.48 3.49
C LEU A 63 -1.34 -1.97 3.81
N MET A 64 -2.20 -1.26 3.10
CA MET A 64 -2.49 0.17 3.30
C MET A 64 -4.01 0.44 3.39
N PRO A 65 -4.70 -0.05 4.44
CA PRO A 65 -6.14 0.12 4.60
C PRO A 65 -6.49 1.51 5.16
N SER A 66 -5.94 2.55 4.56
CA SER A 66 -6.10 3.93 5.01
C SER A 66 -7.53 4.42 4.86
N GLN A 67 -8.06 5.10 5.90
CA GLN A 67 -9.33 5.79 5.81
C GLN A 67 -9.21 7.03 4.91
N TYR A 68 -8.08 7.71 4.98
CA TYR A 68 -7.73 8.87 4.17
C TYR A 68 -6.22 8.85 3.88
N GLU A 69 -5.85 9.10 2.63
CA GLU A 69 -4.43 9.12 2.20
C GLU A 69 -4.24 10.19 1.13
N PRO A 70 -3.86 11.42 1.51
CA PRO A 70 -3.77 12.53 0.57
C PRO A 70 -2.78 12.30 -0.56
N CYS A 71 -1.63 11.72 -0.27
CA CYS A 71 -0.59 11.43 -1.26
C CYS A 71 -0.14 9.97 -1.17
N GLY A 72 0.40 9.58 -0.02
CA GLY A 72 1.00 8.27 0.21
C GLY A 72 2.30 8.08 -0.58
N LEU A 73 3.42 8.06 0.12
CA LEU A 73 4.72 7.70 -0.48
C LEU A 73 5.00 6.21 -0.35
N THR A 74 4.41 5.59 0.65
CA THR A 74 4.71 4.22 1.04
C THR A 74 4.28 3.20 -0.01
N GLN A 75 3.11 3.36 -0.66
CA GLN A 75 2.69 2.48 -1.76
C GLN A 75 3.57 2.59 -2.99
N MET A 76 4.12 3.77 -3.28
CA MET A 76 5.05 3.95 -4.40
C MET A 76 6.40 3.29 -4.09
N ARG A 77 6.89 3.42 -2.84
CA ARG A 77 8.09 2.72 -2.38
C ARG A 77 7.89 1.21 -2.41
N ALA A 78 6.78 0.69 -1.89
CA ALA A 78 6.45 -0.73 -1.91
C ALA A 78 6.49 -1.28 -3.35
N GLN A 79 5.86 -0.61 -4.31
CA GLN A 79 5.91 -0.98 -5.72
C GLN A 79 7.37 -1.02 -6.26
N ARG A 80 8.22 -0.06 -5.89
CA ARG A 80 9.64 -0.05 -6.30
C ARG A 80 10.44 -1.23 -5.74
N TYR A 81 10.00 -1.82 -4.63
CA TYR A 81 10.59 -3.04 -4.06
C TYR A 81 9.92 -4.33 -4.55
N GLY A 82 8.91 -4.24 -5.42
CA GLY A 82 8.14 -5.39 -5.88
C GLY A 82 7.12 -5.90 -4.85
N SER A 83 6.97 -5.24 -3.70
CA SER A 83 5.92 -5.54 -2.72
C SER A 83 4.61 -4.91 -3.17
N LEU A 84 3.61 -5.74 -3.54
CA LEU A 84 2.39 -5.23 -4.15
C LEU A 84 1.45 -4.62 -3.10
N PRO A 85 1.04 -3.33 -3.26
CA PRO A 85 0.13 -2.70 -2.33
C PRO A 85 -1.26 -3.34 -2.36
N ILE A 86 -1.84 -3.57 -1.18
CA ILE A 86 -3.27 -3.82 -0.98
C ILE A 86 -3.82 -2.61 -0.25
N GLY A 87 -4.49 -1.72 -0.96
CA GLY A 87 -4.88 -0.42 -0.44
C GLY A 87 -6.35 -0.08 -0.64
N ARG A 88 -6.84 0.87 0.17
CA ARG A 88 -8.14 1.46 -0.11
C ARG A 88 -8.01 2.49 -1.23
N ARG A 89 -8.99 2.50 -2.16
CA ARG A 89 -9.03 3.41 -3.32
C ARG A 89 -9.37 4.83 -2.87
N VAL A 90 -8.39 5.53 -2.27
CA VAL A 90 -8.53 6.92 -1.81
C VAL A 90 -7.26 7.71 -2.10
N GLY A 91 -7.43 9.00 -2.43
CA GLY A 91 -6.34 9.96 -2.65
C GLY A 91 -5.20 9.39 -3.48
N GLY A 92 -3.96 9.59 -3.05
CA GLY A 92 -2.78 9.16 -3.78
C GLY A 92 -2.65 7.65 -3.98
N ILE A 93 -3.29 6.81 -3.17
CA ILE A 93 -3.34 5.36 -3.43
C ILE A 93 -4.12 5.09 -4.72
N ALA A 94 -5.27 5.76 -4.90
CA ALA A 94 -6.08 5.61 -6.11
C ALA A 94 -5.36 6.11 -7.38
N ASP A 95 -4.47 7.10 -7.22
CA ASP A 95 -3.73 7.72 -8.34
C ASP A 95 -2.48 6.93 -8.74
N THR A 96 -1.92 6.13 -7.84
CA THR A 96 -0.59 5.51 -8.01
C THR A 96 -0.61 3.99 -8.02
N VAL A 97 -1.74 3.35 -7.68
CA VAL A 97 -1.91 1.89 -7.72
C VAL A 97 -2.93 1.53 -8.78
N HIS A 98 -2.53 0.73 -9.75
CA HIS A 98 -3.40 0.20 -10.80
C HIS A 98 -3.90 -1.19 -10.38
N ASP A 99 -5.21 -1.28 -10.15
CA ASP A 99 -5.87 -2.47 -9.63
C ASP A 99 -5.63 -3.72 -10.49
N ASP A 100 -5.30 -4.84 -9.83
CA ASP A 100 -4.92 -6.14 -10.42
C ASP A 100 -3.67 -6.08 -11.36
N THR A 101 -2.96 -4.95 -11.37
CA THR A 101 -1.77 -4.76 -12.23
C THR A 101 -0.53 -4.43 -11.41
N THR A 102 -0.56 -3.36 -10.62
CA THR A 102 0.55 -2.93 -9.76
C THR A 102 0.23 -3.02 -8.27
N GLY A 103 -0.94 -3.56 -7.93
CA GLY A 103 -1.46 -3.77 -6.59
C GLY A 103 -2.93 -4.11 -6.63
N PHE A 104 -3.58 -4.07 -5.49
CA PHE A 104 -4.98 -4.45 -5.33
C PHE A 104 -5.73 -3.37 -4.56
N LEU A 105 -6.92 -2.99 -5.04
CA LEU A 105 -7.70 -1.92 -4.46
C LEU A 105 -9.08 -2.39 -3.98
N PHE A 106 -9.52 -1.84 -2.85
CA PHE A 106 -10.90 -1.97 -2.36
C PHE A 106 -11.48 -0.58 -2.07
N ASP A 107 -12.81 -0.45 -2.12
CA ASP A 107 -13.49 0.85 -2.06
C ASP A 107 -14.05 1.16 -0.66
N GLU A 108 -14.80 0.23 -0.07
CA GLU A 108 -15.53 0.48 1.16
C GLU A 108 -14.65 0.32 2.40
N PHE A 109 -14.72 1.29 3.33
CA PHE A 109 -13.97 1.23 4.60
C PHE A 109 -14.64 0.27 5.59
N ARG A 110 -14.56 -1.03 5.29
CA ARG A 110 -15.08 -2.11 6.14
C ARG A 110 -14.21 -3.37 6.05
N PRO A 111 -14.16 -4.21 7.11
CA PRO A 111 -13.33 -5.42 7.14
C PRO A 111 -13.61 -6.37 5.97
N ALA A 112 -14.88 -6.62 5.64
CA ALA A 112 -15.25 -7.53 4.54
C ALA A 112 -14.71 -7.09 3.17
N ALA A 113 -14.60 -5.78 2.90
CA ALA A 113 -14.01 -5.28 1.66
C ALA A 113 -12.49 -5.50 1.61
N LEU A 114 -11.81 -5.32 2.75
CA LEU A 114 -10.39 -5.66 2.88
C LEU A 114 -10.17 -7.18 2.72
N ASP A 115 -10.96 -8.00 3.38
CA ASP A 115 -10.88 -9.46 3.30
C ASP A 115 -11.06 -9.97 1.87
N TRP A 116 -12.04 -9.42 1.14
CA TRP A 116 -12.24 -9.72 -0.27
C TRP A 116 -11.02 -9.35 -1.12
N CYS A 117 -10.43 -8.16 -0.89
CA CYS A 117 -9.27 -7.70 -1.63
C CYS A 117 -8.05 -8.57 -1.37
N ILE A 118 -7.80 -8.96 -0.11
CA ILE A 118 -6.72 -9.88 0.27
C ILE A 118 -6.94 -11.25 -0.38
N SER A 119 -8.17 -11.79 -0.35
CA SER A 119 -8.47 -13.08 -0.99
C SER A 119 -8.18 -13.06 -2.48
N ARG A 120 -8.49 -11.95 -3.15
CA ARG A 120 -8.19 -11.73 -4.56
C ARG A 120 -6.68 -11.69 -4.81
N ALA A 121 -5.93 -10.98 -3.98
CA ALA A 121 -4.47 -10.91 -4.07
C ALA A 121 -3.83 -12.29 -3.87
N LEU A 122 -4.28 -13.05 -2.87
CA LEU A 122 -3.80 -14.41 -2.60
C LEU A 122 -4.11 -15.38 -3.77
N THR A 123 -5.26 -15.24 -4.42
CA THR A 123 -5.59 -16.02 -5.62
C THR A 123 -4.59 -15.75 -6.76
N ARG A 124 -4.14 -14.49 -6.91
CA ARG A 124 -3.11 -14.12 -7.89
C ARG A 124 -1.70 -14.57 -7.47
N PHE A 125 -1.42 -14.54 -6.17
CA PHE A 125 -0.16 -14.99 -5.59
C PHE A 125 0.09 -16.50 -5.79
N ALA A 126 -0.97 -17.28 -5.89
CA ALA A 126 -0.89 -18.71 -6.14
C ALA A 126 -0.34 -19.08 -7.54
N ASP A 127 -0.27 -18.11 -8.47
CA ASP A 127 0.38 -18.26 -9.78
C ASP A 127 1.70 -17.46 -9.78
N PRO A 128 2.86 -18.12 -9.63
CA PRO A 128 4.16 -17.46 -9.49
C PRO A 128 4.56 -16.63 -10.72
N ASP A 129 4.22 -17.07 -11.93
CA ASP A 129 4.57 -16.36 -13.16
C ASP A 129 3.74 -15.10 -13.30
N ALA A 130 2.43 -15.19 -13.08
CA ALA A 130 1.54 -14.05 -13.09
C ALA A 130 1.84 -13.07 -11.95
N TRP A 131 2.32 -13.55 -10.79
CA TRP A 131 2.77 -12.69 -9.69
C TRP A 131 4.05 -11.94 -10.05
N ALA A 132 5.06 -12.63 -10.58
CA ALA A 132 6.32 -12.03 -11.02
C ALA A 132 6.10 -10.93 -12.07
N MET A 133 5.18 -11.13 -13.03
CA MET A 133 4.81 -10.10 -14.00
C MET A 133 4.22 -8.84 -13.35
N ARG A 134 3.40 -8.99 -12.30
CA ARG A 134 2.86 -7.84 -11.54
C ARG A 134 3.93 -7.10 -10.78
N MET A 135 4.83 -7.84 -10.12
CA MET A 135 5.98 -7.25 -9.42
C MET A 135 6.83 -6.43 -10.39
N ASP A 136 7.19 -6.99 -11.55
CA ASP A 136 7.96 -6.29 -12.57
C ASP A 136 7.25 -5.04 -13.07
N THR A 137 5.95 -5.13 -13.38
CA THR A 137 5.12 -3.99 -13.80
C THR A 137 5.06 -2.91 -12.72
N ALA A 138 4.95 -3.28 -11.45
CA ALA A 138 4.95 -2.35 -10.32
C ALA A 138 6.31 -1.67 -10.16
N MET A 139 7.41 -2.40 -10.26
CA MET A 139 8.77 -1.87 -10.15
C MET A 139 9.13 -0.91 -11.29
N GLN A 140 8.51 -1.05 -12.46
CA GLN A 140 8.71 -0.20 -13.63
C GLN A 140 7.88 1.10 -13.59
N GLN A 141 6.99 1.28 -12.59
CA GLN A 141 6.24 2.53 -12.47
C GLN A 141 7.18 3.72 -12.26
N ASP A 142 6.96 4.77 -13.07
CA ASP A 142 7.72 6.00 -12.99
C ASP A 142 7.02 7.01 -12.07
N PHE A 143 7.58 7.19 -10.88
CA PHE A 143 7.19 8.20 -9.89
C PHE A 143 8.21 9.35 -9.80
N GLY A 144 9.09 9.49 -10.81
CA GLY A 144 10.15 10.49 -10.86
C GLY A 144 9.65 11.92 -11.00
N TRP A 145 10.51 12.86 -10.63
CA TRP A 145 10.22 14.29 -10.72
C TRP A 145 10.19 14.81 -12.16
N GLU A 146 10.86 14.17 -13.09
CA GLU A 146 10.92 14.58 -14.51
C GLU A 146 9.53 14.65 -15.09
N ARG A 147 8.74 13.59 -14.94
CA ARG A 147 7.34 13.52 -15.39
C ARG A 147 6.44 14.55 -14.69
N SER A 148 6.68 14.78 -13.40
CA SER A 148 5.92 15.77 -12.64
C SER A 148 6.27 17.18 -13.10
N ALA A 149 7.55 17.48 -13.34
CA ALA A 149 8.01 18.78 -13.84
C ALA A 149 7.40 19.12 -15.20
N GLU A 150 7.33 18.16 -16.13
CA GLU A 150 6.68 18.35 -17.42
C GLU A 150 5.21 18.75 -17.27
N ARG A 151 4.47 18.07 -16.38
CA ARG A 151 3.07 18.38 -16.10
C ARG A 151 2.91 19.77 -15.48
N TYR A 152 3.78 20.16 -14.55
CA TYR A 152 3.77 21.52 -13.99
C TYR A 152 4.03 22.57 -15.06
N ALA A 153 4.99 22.36 -15.97
CA ALA A 153 5.25 23.25 -17.08
C ALA A 153 4.00 23.45 -17.97
N GLN A 154 3.27 22.38 -18.28
CA GLN A 154 2.02 22.46 -19.05
C GLN A 154 0.95 23.28 -18.33
N VAL A 155 0.77 23.09 -17.02
CA VAL A 155 -0.18 23.87 -16.21
C VAL A 155 0.18 25.35 -16.22
N TYR A 156 1.46 25.70 -16.10
CA TYR A 156 1.91 27.09 -16.17
C TYR A 156 1.66 27.72 -17.55
N LEU A 157 1.91 27.00 -18.62
CA LEU A 157 1.60 27.49 -19.98
C LEU A 157 0.08 27.74 -20.16
N GLN A 158 -0.76 26.84 -19.73
CA GLN A 158 -2.22 27.01 -19.75
C GLN A 158 -2.67 28.22 -18.93
N ALA A 159 -2.12 28.40 -17.73
CA ALA A 159 -2.45 29.55 -16.88
C ALA A 159 -2.07 30.89 -17.56
N ILE A 160 -0.91 30.95 -18.23
CA ILE A 160 -0.48 32.13 -18.99
C ILE A 160 -1.45 32.43 -20.15
N GLU A 161 -1.88 31.43 -20.90
CA GLU A 161 -2.84 31.61 -22.01
C GLU A 161 -4.19 32.11 -21.50
N ILE A 162 -4.72 31.53 -20.42
CA ILE A 162 -5.96 32.00 -19.79
C ILE A 162 -5.84 33.45 -19.33
N ALA A 163 -4.70 33.84 -18.72
CA ALA A 163 -4.48 35.20 -18.27
C ALA A 163 -4.39 36.20 -19.44
N LYS A 164 -3.85 35.80 -20.59
CA LYS A 164 -3.81 36.62 -21.81
C LYS A 164 -5.18 36.79 -22.45
N SER A 165 -6.02 35.77 -22.47
CA SER A 165 -7.36 35.81 -23.09
C SER A 165 -8.39 36.62 -22.28
N ARG A 166 -8.09 36.96 -21.03
CA ARG A 166 -8.95 37.80 -20.17
C ARG A 166 -8.58 39.29 -20.17
N ARG A 167 -7.57 39.67 -20.96
CA ARG A 167 -7.17 41.07 -21.20
C ARG A 167 -7.68 41.55 -22.52
#